data_fe52817daee58c094dcc123fff7e9207
#
_entry.id   fe52817daee58c094dcc123fff7e9207
#
_cell.length_a   1.000
_cell.length_b   1.000
_cell.length_c   1.000
_cell.angle_alpha   90.00
_cell.angle_beta   90.00
_cell.angle_gamma   90.00
#
_symmetry.space_group_name_H-M   'P 1'
#
loop_
_entity.id
_entity.type
_entity.pdbx_description
1 polymer ?
#
loop_
_entity_poly.entity_id
_entity_poly.type
_entity_poly.pdbx_seq_one_letter_code
_entity_poly.pdbx_strand_id
1 'polypeptide(L)'
;MAVGKESELAGLEGPHTKVLDLEGLTVVPGFIDAHIHVLSSGIRHITSVDCTADTIRAIVSRLQARACQETSDQWIQGFMFDDTKTEEQRSLTRADLDAVSLFQPVIVSHRAGHVYYVNSRALEIVGFSDRTPDPSGGLLGRDPTDGSLNGVIYERAVEPIRKHLPLVTPEVRQEGLRLIDSMLTKAGLTSVHDAMVSND
;
A
#
# COMPACT_ATOMS: atom_id res chain seq x y z
N MET A 1 1.04 30.73 27.81
CA MET A 1 2.14 30.22 26.97
C MET A 1 3.03 31.43 26.61
N ALA A 2 4.34 31.35 26.77
CA ALA A 2 5.28 32.40 26.43
C ALA A 2 6.35 31.84 25.50
N VAL A 3 6.83 32.66 24.58
CA VAL A 3 7.94 32.38 23.68
C VAL A 3 8.87 33.58 23.73
N GLY A 4 10.16 33.34 23.93
CA GLY A 4 11.16 34.40 24.04
C GLY A 4 12.56 33.83 24.23
N LYS A 5 13.52 34.72 24.47
CA LYS A 5 14.89 34.30 24.83
C LYS A 5 14.92 33.72 26.23
N GLU A 6 15.88 32.83 26.49
CA GLU A 6 16.05 32.20 27.81
C GLU A 6 16.08 33.22 28.95
N SER A 7 16.81 34.33 28.78
CA SER A 7 16.85 35.44 29.75
C SER A 7 15.51 36.10 30.02
N GLU A 8 14.58 36.07 29.08
CA GLU A 8 13.24 36.61 29.18
C GLU A 8 12.27 35.66 29.90
N LEU A 9 12.57 34.37 29.83
CA LEU A 9 11.73 33.30 30.36
C LEU A 9 12.16 32.79 31.74
N ALA A 10 13.37 33.11 32.17
CA ALA A 10 13.93 32.66 33.45
C ALA A 10 13.05 32.97 34.67
N GLY A 11 12.30 34.08 34.65
CA GLY A 11 11.34 34.46 35.69
C GLY A 11 10.05 33.62 35.75
N LEU A 12 9.84 32.74 34.76
CA LEU A 12 8.69 31.83 34.69
C LEU A 12 8.96 30.45 35.33
N GLU A 13 10.23 30.17 35.66
CA GLU A 13 10.61 28.93 36.30
C GLU A 13 10.20 28.92 37.79
N GLY A 14 9.51 27.87 38.19
CA GLY A 14 9.11 27.60 39.58
C GLY A 14 9.61 26.25 40.06
N PRO A 15 9.42 25.91 41.31
CA PRO A 15 10.01 24.70 41.93
C PRO A 15 9.51 23.38 41.31
N HIS A 16 8.46 23.43 40.49
CA HIS A 16 7.91 22.28 39.78
C HIS A 16 8.05 22.39 38.25
N THR A 17 8.76 23.42 37.75
CA THR A 17 8.99 23.59 36.33
C THR A 17 9.96 22.53 35.82
N LYS A 18 9.56 21.80 34.78
CA LYS A 18 10.40 20.85 34.10
C LYS A 18 11.10 21.55 32.93
N VAL A 19 12.39 21.72 33.02
CA VAL A 19 13.22 22.28 31.95
C VAL A 19 13.72 21.15 31.08
N LEU A 20 13.58 21.26 29.78
CA LEU A 20 14.09 20.32 28.78
C LEU A 20 15.07 21.06 27.89
N ASP A 21 16.34 20.75 28.05
CA ASP A 21 17.38 21.24 27.12
C ASP A 21 17.30 20.42 25.82
N LEU A 22 17.18 21.10 24.70
CA LEU A 22 17.05 20.48 23.38
C LEU A 22 18.38 20.47 22.62
N GLU A 23 19.48 20.88 23.25
CA GLU A 23 20.84 20.85 22.67
C GLU A 23 20.90 21.48 21.27
N GLY A 24 20.20 22.59 21.07
CA GLY A 24 20.14 23.30 19.78
C GLY A 24 19.14 22.76 18.77
N LEU A 25 18.33 21.76 19.11
CA LEU A 25 17.24 21.29 18.26
C LEU A 25 16.08 22.29 18.22
N THR A 26 15.37 22.30 17.12
CA THR A 26 14.17 23.12 16.93
C THR A 26 12.91 22.34 17.30
N VAL A 27 12.05 22.93 18.10
CA VAL A 27 10.71 22.40 18.39
C VAL A 27 9.70 23.04 17.45
N VAL A 28 8.90 22.21 16.86
CA VAL A 28 7.73 22.61 16.05
C VAL A 28 6.47 21.95 16.59
N PRO A 29 5.28 22.50 16.36
CA PRO A 29 4.04 21.78 16.61
C PRO A 29 4.01 20.47 15.84
N GLY A 30 3.34 19.44 16.37
CA GLY A 30 3.12 18.21 15.64
C GLY A 30 2.44 18.47 14.31
N PHE A 31 2.85 17.73 13.28
CA PHE A 31 2.32 17.90 11.93
C PHE A 31 0.87 17.42 11.83
N ILE A 32 0.12 18.03 10.90
CA ILE A 32 -1.25 17.65 10.57
C ILE A 32 -1.27 17.25 9.10
N ASP A 33 -1.69 16.02 8.81
CA ASP A 33 -1.93 15.57 7.44
C ASP A 33 -3.42 15.72 7.12
N ALA A 34 -3.72 16.58 6.14
CA ALA A 34 -5.08 16.89 5.75
C ALA A 34 -5.70 15.90 4.77
N HIS A 35 -4.92 14.93 4.24
CA HIS A 35 -5.42 13.93 3.29
C HIS A 35 -4.63 12.64 3.37
N ILE A 36 -5.15 11.67 4.11
CA ILE A 36 -4.56 10.33 4.25
C ILE A 36 -5.66 9.28 4.21
N HIS A 37 -5.28 8.02 3.96
CA HIS A 37 -6.16 6.85 4.04
C HIS A 37 -5.67 5.93 5.18
N VAL A 38 -6.03 6.26 6.41
CA VAL A 38 -5.47 5.65 7.63
C VAL A 38 -5.73 4.15 7.69
N LEU A 39 -7.01 3.77 7.73
CA LEU A 39 -7.41 2.37 7.91
C LEU A 39 -6.93 1.48 6.75
N SER A 40 -7.17 1.91 5.51
CA SER A 40 -6.79 1.11 4.33
C SER A 40 -5.27 0.99 4.18
N SER A 41 -4.51 2.01 4.54
CA SER A 41 -3.04 1.95 4.56
C SER A 41 -2.55 0.98 5.62
N GLY A 42 -3.07 1.05 6.84
CA GLY A 42 -2.71 0.13 7.92
C GLY A 42 -2.99 -1.33 7.56
N ILE A 43 -4.16 -1.62 6.98
CA ILE A 43 -4.52 -2.96 6.51
C ILE A 43 -3.53 -3.45 5.44
N ARG A 44 -3.21 -2.61 4.44
CA ARG A 44 -2.28 -2.98 3.37
C ARG A 44 -0.89 -3.33 3.89
N HIS A 45 -0.38 -2.60 4.87
CA HIS A 45 0.92 -2.90 5.49
C HIS A 45 0.95 -4.26 6.22
N ILE A 46 -0.20 -4.78 6.68
CA ILE A 46 -0.30 -6.10 7.32
C ILE A 46 -0.53 -7.20 6.28
N THR A 47 -1.46 -6.97 5.34
CA THR A 47 -1.96 -8.02 4.45
C THR A 47 -1.20 -8.13 3.14
N SER A 48 -0.38 -7.14 2.79
CA SER A 48 0.25 -7.04 1.47
C SER A 48 1.75 -6.78 1.57
N VAL A 49 2.47 -7.17 0.53
CA VAL A 49 3.91 -6.94 0.38
C VAL A 49 4.13 -5.52 -0.15
N ASP A 50 5.01 -4.77 0.50
CA ASP A 50 5.47 -3.48 -0.01
C ASP A 50 6.37 -3.70 -1.24
N CYS A 51 5.87 -3.26 -2.39
CA CYS A 51 6.53 -3.36 -3.69
C CYS A 51 7.38 -2.12 -4.05
N THR A 52 7.69 -1.26 -3.08
CA THR A 52 8.63 -0.16 -3.28
C THR A 52 10.05 -0.72 -3.40
N ALA A 53 10.59 -0.81 -4.60
CA ALA A 53 11.93 -1.34 -4.87
C ALA A 53 12.48 -0.77 -6.19
N ASP A 54 13.81 -0.83 -6.34
CA ASP A 54 14.51 -0.27 -7.50
C ASP A 54 14.43 -1.18 -8.73
N THR A 55 14.05 -2.45 -8.58
CA THR A 55 13.96 -3.41 -9.70
C THR A 55 12.74 -4.31 -9.59
N ILE A 56 12.17 -4.69 -10.74
CA ILE A 56 11.08 -5.68 -10.82
C ILE A 56 11.53 -7.02 -10.22
N ARG A 57 12.78 -7.41 -10.43
CA ARG A 57 13.34 -8.62 -9.83
C ARG A 57 13.28 -8.60 -8.30
N ALA A 58 13.58 -7.48 -7.67
CA ALA A 58 13.50 -7.34 -6.21
C ALA A 58 12.04 -7.44 -5.72
N ILE A 59 11.10 -6.86 -6.46
CA ILE A 59 9.66 -6.98 -6.19
C ILE A 59 9.22 -8.44 -6.26
N VAL A 60 9.55 -9.13 -7.34
CA VAL A 60 9.23 -10.56 -7.53
C VAL A 60 9.80 -11.39 -6.38
N SER A 61 11.06 -11.17 -5.98
CA SER A 61 11.67 -11.89 -4.86
C SER A 61 10.95 -11.67 -3.52
N ARG A 62 10.49 -10.45 -3.24
CA ARG A 62 9.71 -10.16 -2.03
C ARG A 62 8.35 -10.87 -2.03
N LEU A 63 7.67 -10.86 -3.18
CA LEU A 63 6.40 -11.56 -3.35
C LEU A 63 6.58 -13.09 -3.25
N GLN A 64 7.67 -13.66 -3.80
CA GLN A 64 8.03 -15.07 -3.65
C GLN A 64 8.28 -15.44 -2.17
N ALA A 65 8.99 -14.60 -1.42
CA ALA A 65 9.22 -14.84 0.00
C ALA A 65 7.90 -14.91 0.78
N ARG A 66 6.92 -14.06 0.43
CA ARG A 66 5.56 -14.13 1.00
C ARG A 66 4.85 -15.40 0.54
N ALA A 67 4.90 -15.75 -0.73
CA ALA A 67 4.27 -16.94 -1.29
C ALA A 67 4.73 -18.24 -0.61
N CYS A 68 6.01 -18.33 -0.21
CA CYS A 68 6.55 -19.45 0.53
C CYS A 68 6.00 -19.57 1.98
N GLN A 69 5.42 -18.52 2.53
CA GLN A 69 4.86 -18.50 3.89
C GLN A 69 3.36 -18.82 3.92
N GLU A 70 2.70 -18.73 2.78
CA GLU A 70 1.26 -18.89 2.64
C GLU A 70 0.90 -20.25 2.02
N THR A 71 -0.34 -20.68 2.23
CA THR A 71 -0.88 -21.90 1.60
C THR A 71 -1.17 -21.66 0.10
N SER A 72 -1.30 -22.74 -0.67
CA SER A 72 -1.43 -22.67 -2.14
C SER A 72 -2.73 -22.04 -2.64
N ASP A 73 -3.71 -21.84 -1.79
CA ASP A 73 -5.01 -21.23 -2.10
C ASP A 73 -5.09 -19.75 -1.68
N GLN A 74 -4.07 -19.24 -0.98
CA GLN A 74 -4.06 -17.87 -0.51
C GLN A 74 -3.57 -16.89 -1.58
N TRP A 75 -4.21 -15.71 -1.59
CA TRP A 75 -3.83 -14.60 -2.46
C TRP A 75 -2.55 -13.93 -1.97
N ILE A 76 -1.58 -13.79 -2.87
CA ILE A 76 -0.39 -12.98 -2.64
C ILE A 76 -0.71 -11.56 -3.12
N GLN A 77 -0.72 -10.63 -2.19
CA GLN A 77 -1.05 -9.24 -2.45
C GLN A 77 0.18 -8.35 -2.35
N GLY A 78 0.34 -7.43 -3.30
CA GLY A 78 1.36 -6.40 -3.28
C GLY A 78 0.75 -5.01 -3.43
N PHE A 79 1.44 -3.99 -2.93
CA PHE A 79 1.01 -2.60 -3.03
C PHE A 79 2.21 -1.66 -3.23
N MET A 80 1.94 -0.39 -3.58
CA MET A 80 2.96 0.66 -3.79
C MET A 80 3.92 0.42 -4.94
N PHE A 81 3.57 -0.43 -5.91
CA PHE A 81 4.35 -0.52 -7.14
C PHE A 81 4.33 0.81 -7.91
N ASP A 82 5.47 1.23 -8.40
CA ASP A 82 5.63 2.44 -9.21
C ASP A 82 6.63 2.15 -10.33
N ASP A 83 6.14 2.04 -11.58
CA ASP A 83 6.94 1.76 -12.76
C ASP A 83 7.98 2.84 -13.07
N THR A 84 7.73 4.08 -12.62
CA THR A 84 8.68 5.20 -12.79
C THR A 84 9.88 5.13 -11.82
N LYS A 85 9.83 4.26 -10.81
CA LYS A 85 10.85 4.10 -9.78
C LYS A 85 11.71 2.86 -9.98
N THR A 86 11.31 1.95 -10.86
CA THR A 86 12.12 0.77 -11.19
C THR A 86 13.11 1.07 -12.32
N GLU A 87 14.27 0.43 -12.29
CA GLU A 87 15.29 0.55 -13.34
C GLU A 87 14.76 0.15 -14.72
N GLU A 88 13.84 -0.82 -14.76
CA GLU A 88 13.24 -1.32 -16.00
C GLU A 88 12.25 -0.30 -16.62
N GLN A 89 11.75 0.67 -15.87
CA GLN A 89 10.81 1.73 -16.28
C GLN A 89 9.63 1.22 -17.12
N ARG A 90 9.07 0.10 -16.70
CA ARG A 90 7.92 -0.55 -17.32
C ARG A 90 6.94 -1.09 -16.31
N SER A 91 5.72 -1.28 -16.72
CA SER A 91 4.70 -1.98 -15.96
C SER A 91 5.10 -3.43 -15.65
N LEU A 92 4.57 -3.98 -14.56
CA LEU A 92 4.60 -5.42 -14.31
C LEU A 92 3.77 -6.13 -15.38
N THR A 93 4.23 -7.30 -15.78
CA THR A 93 3.53 -8.18 -16.71
C THR A 93 2.99 -9.41 -15.99
N ARG A 94 2.07 -10.10 -16.67
CA ARG A 94 1.59 -11.42 -16.23
C ARG A 94 2.76 -12.39 -16.00
N ALA A 95 3.75 -12.39 -16.88
CA ALA A 95 4.93 -13.26 -16.77
C ALA A 95 5.80 -12.94 -15.54
N ASP A 96 5.97 -11.67 -15.19
CA ASP A 96 6.67 -11.28 -13.96
C ASP A 96 5.98 -11.86 -12.71
N LEU A 97 4.64 -11.84 -12.69
CA LEU A 97 3.87 -12.35 -11.55
C LEU A 97 3.66 -13.88 -11.62
N ASP A 98 3.67 -14.49 -12.78
CA ASP A 98 3.75 -15.97 -12.93
C ASP A 98 5.06 -16.50 -12.37
N ALA A 99 6.15 -15.74 -12.46
CA ALA A 99 7.41 -16.07 -11.81
C ALA A 99 7.34 -16.05 -10.27
N VAL A 100 6.37 -15.34 -9.67
CA VAL A 100 6.13 -15.40 -8.22
C VAL A 100 5.55 -16.76 -7.83
N SER A 101 4.45 -17.15 -8.47
CA SER A 101 3.79 -18.46 -8.26
C SER A 101 2.86 -18.77 -9.43
N LEU A 102 2.89 -20.01 -9.88
CA LEU A 102 1.91 -20.55 -10.83
C LEU A 102 0.66 -21.13 -10.15
N PHE A 103 0.73 -21.36 -8.84
CA PHE A 103 -0.34 -22.02 -8.07
C PHE A 103 -1.17 -21.05 -7.26
N GLN A 104 -0.53 -20.02 -6.69
CA GLN A 104 -1.20 -19.00 -5.89
C GLN A 104 -1.59 -17.82 -6.78
N PRO A 105 -2.78 -17.25 -6.58
CA PRO A 105 -3.17 -16.01 -7.26
C PRO A 105 -2.36 -14.83 -6.71
N VAL A 106 -1.83 -14.02 -7.62
CA VAL A 106 -1.03 -12.83 -7.29
C VAL A 106 -1.70 -11.59 -7.82
N ILE A 107 -1.80 -10.57 -6.99
CA ILE A 107 -2.26 -9.23 -7.38
C ILE A 107 -1.33 -8.16 -6.79
N VAL A 108 -0.91 -7.22 -7.61
CA VAL A 108 -0.13 -6.04 -7.17
C VAL A 108 -0.87 -4.78 -7.57
N SER A 109 -1.09 -3.86 -6.63
CA SER A 109 -1.66 -2.55 -6.93
C SER A 109 -0.57 -1.52 -7.20
N HIS A 110 -0.77 -0.74 -8.25
CA HIS A 110 0.04 0.45 -8.50
C HIS A 110 -0.23 1.49 -7.40
N ARG A 111 0.78 2.31 -7.06
CA ARG A 111 0.66 3.36 -6.03
C ARG A 111 -0.49 4.34 -6.26
N ALA A 112 -0.83 4.62 -7.51
CA ALA A 112 -1.93 5.51 -7.87
C ALA A 112 -3.33 4.92 -7.58
N GLY A 113 -3.44 3.61 -7.32
CA GLY A 113 -4.70 2.95 -6.97
C GLY A 113 -5.66 2.65 -8.13
N HIS A 114 -5.27 2.97 -9.37
CA HIS A 114 -6.11 2.83 -10.57
C HIS A 114 -5.70 1.67 -11.48
N VAL A 115 -4.49 1.13 -11.29
CA VAL A 115 -3.92 0.04 -12.09
C VAL A 115 -3.53 -1.11 -11.18
N TYR A 116 -3.83 -2.32 -11.62
CA TYR A 116 -3.50 -3.55 -10.93
C TYR A 116 -2.83 -4.52 -11.89
N TYR A 117 -1.99 -5.37 -11.37
CA TYR A 117 -1.26 -6.38 -12.12
C TYR A 117 -1.57 -7.74 -11.52
N VAL A 118 -1.85 -8.73 -12.35
CA VAL A 118 -2.23 -10.07 -11.90
C VAL A 118 -1.51 -11.15 -12.69
N ASN A 119 -1.31 -12.30 -12.04
CA ASN A 119 -0.76 -13.47 -12.70
C ASN A 119 -1.83 -14.30 -13.42
N SER A 120 -1.41 -15.34 -14.14
CA SER A 120 -2.30 -16.26 -14.85
C SER A 120 -3.31 -16.93 -13.93
N ARG A 121 -2.89 -17.32 -12.72
CA ARG A 121 -3.77 -17.99 -11.75
C ARG A 121 -4.89 -17.08 -11.26
N ALA A 122 -4.62 -15.79 -11.05
CA ALA A 122 -5.63 -14.83 -10.67
C ALA A 122 -6.68 -14.63 -11.79
N LEU A 123 -6.25 -14.54 -13.05
CA LEU A 123 -7.16 -14.45 -14.20
C LEU A 123 -8.05 -15.69 -14.32
N GLU A 124 -7.48 -16.88 -14.12
CA GLU A 124 -8.20 -18.15 -14.15
C GLU A 124 -9.30 -18.22 -13.08
N ILE A 125 -8.99 -17.85 -11.83
CA ILE A 125 -9.94 -17.88 -10.71
C ILE A 125 -11.18 -17.02 -10.99
N VAL A 126 -10.99 -15.85 -11.61
CA VAL A 126 -12.10 -14.93 -11.92
C VAL A 126 -12.77 -15.24 -13.26
N GLY A 127 -12.28 -16.24 -14.00
CA GLY A 127 -12.81 -16.64 -15.30
C GLY A 127 -12.49 -15.67 -16.43
N PHE A 128 -11.44 -14.85 -16.31
CA PHE A 128 -10.99 -13.98 -17.38
C PHE A 128 -10.17 -14.76 -18.41
N SER A 129 -10.50 -14.56 -19.68
CA SER A 129 -9.81 -15.14 -20.83
C SER A 129 -9.57 -14.06 -21.89
N ASP A 130 -8.80 -14.39 -22.91
CA ASP A 130 -8.53 -13.47 -24.04
C ASP A 130 -9.79 -13.03 -24.77
N ARG A 131 -10.90 -13.76 -24.63
CA ARG A 131 -12.22 -13.45 -25.19
C ARG A 131 -13.12 -12.63 -24.26
N THR A 132 -12.71 -12.42 -23.01
CA THR A 132 -13.51 -11.67 -22.04
C THR A 132 -13.59 -10.21 -22.48
N PRO A 133 -14.79 -9.63 -22.66
CA PRO A 133 -14.91 -8.22 -23.00
C PRO A 133 -14.51 -7.33 -21.82
N ASP A 134 -14.13 -6.09 -22.11
CA ASP A 134 -13.86 -5.12 -21.05
C ASP A 134 -15.13 -4.85 -20.24
N PRO A 135 -15.05 -4.92 -18.92
CA PRO A 135 -16.18 -4.61 -18.07
C PRO A 135 -16.49 -3.11 -18.06
N SER A 136 -17.73 -2.76 -17.78
CA SER A 136 -18.16 -1.35 -17.70
C SER A 136 -17.31 -0.56 -16.70
N GLY A 137 -16.70 0.52 -17.15
CA GLY A 137 -15.85 1.40 -16.34
C GLY A 137 -14.46 0.83 -16.04
N GLY A 138 -14.00 -0.19 -16.76
CA GLY A 138 -12.67 -0.75 -16.65
C GLY A 138 -12.14 -1.29 -17.95
N LEU A 139 -10.87 -1.66 -17.99
CA LEU A 139 -10.17 -2.19 -19.17
C LEU A 139 -9.30 -3.37 -18.75
N LEU A 140 -9.29 -4.42 -19.56
CA LEU A 140 -8.36 -5.54 -19.47
C LEU A 140 -7.19 -5.30 -20.42
N GLY A 141 -5.99 -5.18 -19.87
CA GLY A 141 -4.78 -4.99 -20.66
C GLY A 141 -4.49 -6.19 -21.56
N ARG A 142 -4.10 -5.91 -22.80
CA ARG A 142 -3.83 -6.93 -23.82
C ARG A 142 -2.49 -6.70 -24.49
N ASP A 143 -1.88 -7.80 -24.89
CA ASP A 143 -0.71 -7.75 -25.74
C ASP A 143 -1.12 -7.23 -27.12
N PRO A 144 -0.45 -6.19 -27.66
CA PRO A 144 -0.81 -5.60 -28.96
C PRO A 144 -0.53 -6.52 -30.15
N THR A 145 0.27 -7.57 -29.96
CA THR A 145 0.67 -8.48 -31.04
C THR A 145 -0.34 -9.60 -31.28
N ASP A 146 -0.92 -10.16 -30.22
CA ASP A 146 -1.81 -11.32 -30.32
C ASP A 146 -3.16 -11.16 -29.60
N GLY A 147 -3.35 -10.05 -28.87
CA GLY A 147 -4.59 -9.75 -28.14
C GLY A 147 -4.77 -10.53 -26.85
N SER A 148 -3.80 -11.32 -26.42
CA SER A 148 -3.84 -12.06 -25.17
C SER A 148 -3.83 -11.13 -23.95
N LEU A 149 -4.46 -11.54 -22.83
CA LEU A 149 -4.42 -10.77 -21.60
C LEU A 149 -2.99 -10.70 -21.06
N ASN A 150 -2.48 -9.49 -20.86
CA ASN A 150 -1.12 -9.24 -20.39
C ASN A 150 -1.00 -9.13 -18.86
N GLY A 151 -2.12 -9.28 -18.14
CA GLY A 151 -2.19 -9.20 -16.68
C GLY A 151 -2.40 -7.81 -16.12
N VAL A 152 -2.49 -6.78 -16.94
CA VAL A 152 -2.79 -5.41 -16.47
C VAL A 152 -4.30 -5.20 -16.39
N ILE A 153 -4.76 -4.69 -15.26
CA ILE A 153 -6.18 -4.47 -14.97
C ILE A 153 -6.38 -3.00 -14.61
N TYR A 154 -7.27 -2.32 -15.30
CA TYR A 154 -7.52 -0.89 -15.10
C TYR A 154 -8.87 -0.65 -14.45
N GLU A 155 -8.91 0.30 -13.52
CA GLU A 155 -10.10 0.87 -12.91
C GLU A 155 -11.04 -0.22 -12.37
N ARG A 156 -12.32 -0.18 -12.73
CA ARG A 156 -13.34 -1.10 -12.22
C ARG A 156 -13.21 -2.54 -12.74
N ALA A 157 -12.32 -2.81 -13.69
CA ALA A 157 -12.05 -4.18 -14.10
C ALA A 157 -11.46 -5.06 -12.98
N VAL A 158 -10.97 -4.46 -11.90
CA VAL A 158 -10.50 -5.16 -10.70
C VAL A 158 -11.64 -5.69 -9.81
N GLU A 159 -12.87 -5.20 -9.94
CA GLU A 159 -13.99 -5.57 -9.04
C GLU A 159 -14.29 -7.08 -8.97
N PRO A 160 -14.29 -7.84 -10.08
CA PRO A 160 -14.42 -9.30 -10.02
C PRO A 160 -13.31 -9.95 -9.18
N ILE A 161 -12.07 -9.45 -9.28
CA ILE A 161 -10.92 -9.97 -8.54
C ILE A 161 -11.07 -9.68 -7.03
N ARG A 162 -11.49 -8.47 -6.68
CA ARG A 162 -11.69 -8.06 -5.28
C ARG A 162 -12.65 -8.97 -4.51
N LYS A 163 -13.65 -9.54 -5.19
CA LYS A 163 -14.61 -10.48 -4.58
C LYS A 163 -13.98 -11.80 -4.12
N HIS A 164 -12.80 -12.12 -4.63
CA HIS A 164 -12.05 -13.32 -4.28
C HIS A 164 -10.93 -13.06 -3.25
N LEU A 165 -10.65 -11.79 -2.95
CA LEU A 165 -9.65 -11.46 -1.93
C LEU A 165 -10.17 -11.84 -0.54
N PRO A 166 -9.27 -12.20 0.39
CA PRO A 166 -9.63 -12.50 1.77
C PRO A 166 -10.39 -11.33 2.42
N LEU A 167 -11.40 -11.67 3.20
CA LEU A 167 -12.13 -10.67 3.99
C LEU A 167 -11.22 -10.12 5.10
N VAL A 168 -11.25 -8.82 5.26
CA VAL A 168 -10.53 -8.14 6.33
C VAL A 168 -11.32 -8.28 7.63
N THR A 169 -10.77 -9.02 8.61
CA THR A 169 -11.41 -9.22 9.90
C THR A 169 -11.30 -7.97 10.80
N PRO A 170 -12.14 -7.83 11.84
CA PRO A 170 -12.01 -6.75 12.81
C PRO A 170 -10.64 -6.70 13.48
N GLU A 171 -10.02 -7.86 13.73
CA GLU A 171 -8.69 -7.98 14.35
C GLU A 171 -7.62 -7.39 13.43
N VAL A 172 -7.64 -7.71 12.14
CA VAL A 172 -6.73 -7.14 11.14
C VAL A 172 -6.92 -5.63 11.02
N ARG A 173 -8.17 -5.14 11.08
CA ARG A 173 -8.46 -3.69 11.08
C ARG A 173 -7.83 -3.01 12.31
N GLN A 174 -7.98 -3.58 13.50
CA GLN A 174 -7.41 -3.03 14.73
C GLN A 174 -5.88 -3.04 14.71
N GLU A 175 -5.28 -4.13 14.24
CA GLU A 175 -3.83 -4.24 14.11
C GLU A 175 -3.30 -3.23 13.10
N GLY A 176 -3.98 -3.07 11.95
CA GLY A 176 -3.68 -2.06 10.94
C GLY A 176 -3.70 -0.64 11.50
N LEU A 177 -4.72 -0.31 12.30
CA LEU A 177 -4.80 1.00 12.96
C LEU A 177 -3.65 1.22 13.95
N ARG A 178 -3.27 0.22 14.76
CA ARG A 178 -2.12 0.34 15.67
C ARG A 178 -0.81 0.53 14.94
N LEU A 179 -0.62 -0.20 13.84
CA LEU A 179 0.59 -0.09 13.03
C LEU A 179 0.70 1.29 12.41
N ILE A 180 -0.34 1.76 11.73
CA ILE A 180 -0.32 3.05 11.03
C ILE A 180 -0.20 4.22 12.02
N ASP A 181 -0.86 4.16 13.18
CA ASP A 181 -0.71 5.15 14.27
C ASP A 181 0.76 5.27 14.70
N SER A 182 1.42 4.13 14.92
CA SER A 182 2.86 4.12 15.25
C SER A 182 3.72 4.72 14.14
N MET A 183 3.41 4.46 12.87
CA MET A 183 4.15 5.01 11.73
C MET A 183 3.96 6.52 11.62
N LEU A 184 2.74 7.01 11.76
CA LEU A 184 2.39 8.43 11.71
C LEU A 184 3.02 9.20 12.87
N THR A 185 2.95 8.65 14.08
CA THR A 185 3.56 9.24 15.27
C THR A 185 5.10 9.35 15.11
N LYS A 186 5.76 8.31 14.59
CA LYS A 186 7.20 8.34 14.30
C LYS A 186 7.57 9.39 13.25
N ALA A 187 6.67 9.68 12.32
CA ALA A 187 6.83 10.75 11.33
C ALA A 187 6.53 12.15 11.85
N GLY A 188 6.15 12.28 13.15
CA GLY A 188 5.83 13.56 13.78
C GLY A 188 4.41 14.06 13.54
N LEU A 189 3.52 13.23 12.99
CA LEU A 189 2.11 13.59 12.82
C LEU A 189 1.37 13.39 14.16
N THR A 190 0.57 14.38 14.53
CA THR A 190 -0.29 14.36 15.73
C THR A 190 -1.78 14.44 15.41
N SER A 191 -2.10 14.76 14.16
CA SER A 191 -3.48 14.80 13.67
C SER A 191 -3.51 14.40 12.20
N VAL A 192 -4.59 13.74 11.82
CA VAL A 192 -4.80 13.30 10.43
C VAL A 192 -6.27 13.48 10.06
N HIS A 193 -6.54 13.70 8.78
CA HIS A 193 -7.89 13.66 8.21
C HIS A 193 -7.97 12.49 7.24
N ASP A 194 -8.70 11.43 7.60
CA ASP A 194 -8.94 10.29 6.72
C ASP A 194 -9.95 10.67 5.63
N ALA A 195 -9.50 10.67 4.38
CA ALA A 195 -10.26 11.17 3.24
C ALA A 195 -11.26 10.13 2.68
N MET A 196 -11.23 8.89 3.14
CA MET A 196 -12.07 7.82 2.60
C MET A 196 -12.40 6.79 3.68
N VAL A 197 -13.38 7.09 4.50
CA VAL A 197 -13.93 6.16 5.50
C VAL A 197 -15.25 5.61 4.98
N SER A 198 -15.37 4.29 4.83
CA SER A 198 -16.65 3.63 4.62
C SER A 198 -17.32 3.29 5.94
N ASN A 199 -18.64 3.17 5.92
CA ASN A 199 -19.44 2.76 7.10
C ASN A 199 -19.52 1.23 7.26
N ASP A 200 -18.70 0.46 6.52
CA ASP A 200 -18.73 -1.01 6.48
C ASP A 200 -17.81 -1.63 7.54
#